data_0f887448e15015d49a281e5f5af71f64
#
_entry.id   0f887448e15015d49a281e5f5af71f64
#
_cell.length_a   1.000
_cell.length_b   1.000
_cell.length_c   1.000
_cell.angle_alpha   90.00
_cell.angle_beta   90.00
_cell.angle_gamma   90.00
#
_symmetry.space_group_name_H-M   'P 1'
#
loop_
_entity.id
_entity.type
_entity.pdbx_description
1 polymer ?
#
loop_
_entity_poly.entity_id
_entity_poly.type
_entity_poly.pdbx_seq_one_letter_code
_entity_poly.pdbx_strand_id
1 'polypeptide(L)'
;GTFSDWNKREEYRKHQYRFAECGLWALERRADGVLVGKAGLTDGELGYHIYEPFRRQGYALEACRAIVKYGFETLELDKIRLRTKRSNTASRILAEKMGFVQVPSFCKDSIVFCMQRGYNNLYTK
;
A
#
# COMPACT_ATOMS: atom_id res chain seq x y z
N GLY A 1 1.13 12.79 15.31
CA GLY A 1 0.53 12.58 14.49
C GLY A 1 0.69 13.50 13.35
N THR A 2 1.78 13.38 12.81
CA THR A 2 2.02 14.20 11.67
C THR A 2 1.09 13.89 10.53
N PHE A 3 0.62 12.68 10.46
CA PHE A 3 -0.31 12.36 9.41
C PHE A 3 -1.67 12.97 9.67
N SER A 4 -1.83 13.57 10.81
CA SER A 4 -3.07 14.24 11.13
C SER A 4 -3.19 15.59 10.45
N ASP A 5 -2.16 16.02 9.74
CA ASP A 5 -2.24 17.26 9.01
C ASP A 5 -3.49 17.29 8.17
N TRP A 6 -4.01 18.47 7.96
CA TRP A 6 -5.27 18.64 7.30
C TRP A 6 -5.28 18.01 5.91
N ASN A 7 -4.23 18.19 5.15
CA ASN A 7 -4.16 17.64 3.80
C ASN A 7 -4.25 16.14 3.80
N LYS A 8 -3.66 15.52 4.81
CA LYS A 8 -3.68 14.08 4.89
C LYS A 8 -5.05 13.56 5.25
N ARG A 9 -5.79 14.32 6.04
CA ARG A 9 -7.16 13.95 6.33
C ARG A 9 -8.04 14.04 5.11
N GLU A 10 -7.79 15.05 4.28
CA GLU A 10 -8.50 15.16 3.02
C GLU A 10 -8.21 13.94 2.15
N GLU A 11 -6.96 13.55 2.11
CA GLU A 11 -6.57 12.38 1.34
C GLU A 11 -7.27 11.13 1.87
N TYR A 12 -7.36 11.02 3.17
CA TYR A 12 -8.06 9.91 3.78
C TYR A 12 -9.51 9.83 3.34
N ARG A 13 -10.20 10.95 3.41
CA ARG A 13 -11.60 10.94 3.02
C ARG A 13 -11.77 10.53 1.58
N LYS A 14 -10.86 11.00 0.75
CA LYS A 14 -10.91 10.68 -0.65
C LYS A 14 -10.72 9.20 -0.90
N HIS A 15 -9.84 8.58 -0.14
CA HIS A 15 -9.46 7.19 -0.34
C HIS A 15 -10.00 6.25 0.74
N GLN A 16 -10.77 6.78 1.70
CA GLN A 16 -11.39 5.97 2.74
C GLN A 16 -10.40 5.40 3.75
N TYR A 17 -9.32 6.12 3.99
CA TYR A 17 -8.27 5.65 4.90
C TYR A 17 -8.02 6.61 6.03
N ARG A 18 -7.44 6.09 7.10
CA ARG A 18 -6.99 6.89 8.21
C ARG A 18 -5.61 6.43 8.66
N PHE A 19 -4.81 7.40 9.07
CA PHE A 19 -3.46 7.12 9.54
C PHE A 19 -3.51 6.62 10.98
N ALA A 20 -2.78 5.54 11.25
CA ALA A 20 -2.58 5.06 12.60
C ALA A 20 -1.21 5.50 13.08
N GLU A 21 -1.05 5.57 14.40
CA GLU A 21 0.14 6.17 14.98
C GLU A 21 1.44 5.48 14.62
N CYS A 22 1.40 4.20 14.38
CA CYS A 22 2.63 3.45 14.11
C CYS A 22 3.04 3.47 12.65
N GLY A 23 2.54 4.42 11.87
CA GLY A 23 2.88 4.48 10.47
C GLY A 23 2.00 3.63 9.60
N LEU A 24 1.05 2.95 10.18
CA LEU A 24 0.09 2.16 9.43
C LEU A 24 -1.19 2.94 9.24
N TRP A 25 -1.88 2.67 8.16
CA TRP A 25 -3.16 3.29 7.84
C TRP A 25 -4.25 2.30 8.18
N ALA A 26 -5.18 2.73 9.01
CA ALA A 26 -6.40 1.95 9.23
C ALA A 26 -7.30 2.16 8.03
N LEU A 27 -7.73 1.07 7.42
CA LEU A 27 -8.54 1.14 6.22
C LEU A 27 -10.00 1.04 6.63
N GLU A 28 -10.72 2.12 6.45
CA GLU A 28 -12.10 2.22 6.87
C GLU A 28 -13.00 2.32 5.66
N ARG A 29 -14.01 1.45 5.61
CA ARG A 29 -14.94 1.48 4.48
C ARG A 29 -15.82 2.71 4.60
N ARG A 30 -15.88 3.50 3.54
CA ARG A 30 -16.60 4.78 3.59
C ARG A 30 -18.06 4.60 3.87
N ALA A 31 -18.67 3.57 3.31
CA ALA A 31 -20.12 3.41 3.37
C ALA A 31 -20.64 3.26 4.80
N ASP A 32 -19.88 2.60 5.68
CA ASP A 32 -20.37 2.29 7.01
C ASP A 32 -19.34 2.44 8.11
N GLY A 33 -18.13 2.88 7.78
CA GLY A 33 -17.10 3.10 8.80
C GLY A 33 -16.47 1.83 9.33
N VAL A 34 -16.74 0.70 8.72
CA VAL A 34 -16.18 -0.56 9.18
C VAL A 34 -14.72 -0.66 8.81
N LEU A 35 -13.88 -1.09 9.75
CA LEU A 35 -12.47 -1.29 9.47
C LEU A 35 -12.28 -2.60 8.71
N VAL A 36 -11.67 -2.50 7.53
CA VAL A 36 -11.50 -3.67 6.67
C VAL A 36 -10.06 -4.16 6.62
N GLY A 37 -9.12 -3.41 7.19
CA GLY A 37 -7.74 -3.83 7.20
C GLY A 37 -6.81 -2.71 7.59
N LYS A 38 -5.54 -2.91 7.27
CA LYS A 38 -4.51 -1.91 7.54
C LYS A 38 -3.43 -2.01 6.48
N ALA A 39 -2.71 -0.92 6.27
CA ALA A 39 -1.63 -0.88 5.30
C ALA A 39 -0.71 0.28 5.64
N GLY A 40 0.50 0.28 5.10
CA GLY A 40 1.40 1.38 5.35
C GLY A 40 2.76 1.18 4.72
N LEU A 41 3.66 2.12 5.03
CA LEU A 41 5.04 2.09 4.57
C LEU A 41 5.95 2.10 5.78
N THR A 42 6.92 1.20 5.79
CA THR A 42 7.93 1.14 6.84
C THR A 42 9.28 1.03 6.15
N ASP A 43 10.11 2.07 6.31
CA ASP A 43 11.43 2.10 5.68
C ASP A 43 11.35 1.81 4.18
N GLY A 44 10.32 2.38 3.52
CA GLY A 44 10.16 2.22 2.09
C GLY A 44 9.56 0.89 1.67
N GLU A 45 9.13 0.09 2.61
CA GLU A 45 8.52 -1.20 2.31
C GLU A 45 7.02 -1.11 2.52
N LEU A 46 6.26 -1.49 1.49
CA LEU A 46 4.81 -1.48 1.53
C LEU A 46 4.31 -2.76 2.19
N GLY A 47 3.43 -2.61 3.16
CA GLY A 47 2.80 -3.74 3.81
C GLY A 47 1.31 -3.51 3.89
N TYR A 48 0.54 -4.60 3.88
CA TYR A 48 -0.90 -4.48 4.00
C TYR A 48 -1.50 -5.78 4.51
N HIS A 49 -2.67 -5.65 5.08
CA HIS A 49 -3.42 -6.81 5.56
C HIS A 49 -4.91 -6.46 5.49
N ILE A 50 -5.64 -7.21 4.70
CA ILE A 50 -7.09 -7.06 4.62
C ILE A 50 -7.71 -8.17 5.45
N TYR A 51 -8.61 -7.81 6.36
CA TYR A 51 -9.27 -8.80 7.21
C TYR A 51 -10.10 -9.74 6.36
N GLU A 52 -10.12 -10.99 6.75
CA GLU A 52 -10.66 -12.06 5.93
C GLU A 52 -12.05 -11.78 5.33
N PRO A 53 -13.02 -11.30 6.11
CA PRO A 53 -14.35 -11.08 5.53
C PRO A 53 -14.40 -10.08 4.40
N PHE A 54 -13.35 -9.26 4.26
CA PHE A 54 -13.36 -8.17 3.29
C PHE A 54 -12.41 -8.38 2.12
N ARG A 55 -11.86 -9.59 2.00
CA ARG A 55 -10.94 -9.88 0.91
C ARG A 55 -11.68 -10.04 -0.40
N ARG A 56 -10.93 -9.92 -1.50
CA ARG A 56 -11.45 -10.09 -2.86
C ARG A 56 -12.46 -9.04 -3.26
N GLN A 57 -12.37 -7.85 -2.67
CA GLN A 57 -13.26 -6.75 -3.00
C GLN A 57 -12.50 -5.53 -3.51
N GLY A 58 -11.20 -5.69 -3.80
CA GLY A 58 -10.41 -4.60 -4.35
C GLY A 58 -9.84 -3.63 -3.33
N TYR A 59 -10.07 -3.85 -2.05
CA TYR A 59 -9.57 -2.92 -1.04
C TYR A 59 -8.06 -2.86 -1.00
N ALA A 60 -7.38 -4.00 -1.13
CA ALA A 60 -5.93 -4.01 -1.06
C ALA A 60 -5.32 -3.20 -2.20
N LEU A 61 -5.82 -3.38 -3.40
CA LEU A 61 -5.28 -2.68 -4.56
C LEU A 61 -5.52 -1.18 -4.43
N GLU A 62 -6.71 -0.80 -4.02
CA GLU A 62 -7.05 0.61 -3.85
C GLU A 62 -6.17 1.26 -2.79
N ALA A 63 -6.05 0.60 -1.64
CA ALA A 63 -5.27 1.14 -0.54
C ALA A 63 -3.79 1.24 -0.90
N CYS A 64 -3.25 0.21 -1.52
CA CYS A 64 -1.84 0.22 -1.85
C CYS A 64 -1.51 1.26 -2.89
N ARG A 65 -2.40 1.49 -3.86
CA ARG A 65 -2.18 2.56 -4.83
C ARG A 65 -2.11 3.92 -4.15
N ALA A 66 -3.01 4.16 -3.21
CA ALA A 66 -3.00 5.43 -2.50
C ALA A 66 -1.73 5.61 -1.68
N ILE A 67 -1.29 4.55 -1.02
CA ILE A 67 -0.09 4.61 -0.19
C ILE A 67 1.16 4.80 -1.03
N VAL A 68 1.25 4.14 -2.17
CA VAL A 68 2.39 4.29 -3.07
C VAL A 68 2.44 5.72 -3.60
N LYS A 69 1.30 6.27 -3.98
CA LYS A 69 1.26 7.65 -4.42
C LYS A 69 1.73 8.59 -3.32
N TYR A 70 1.28 8.37 -2.10
CA TYR A 70 1.71 9.16 -0.97
C TYR A 70 3.22 9.04 -0.75
N GLY A 71 3.75 7.82 -0.86
CA GLY A 71 5.17 7.59 -0.66
C GLY A 71 6.02 8.34 -1.66
N PHE A 72 5.61 8.35 -2.92
CA PHE A 72 6.39 9.04 -3.94
C PHE A 72 6.15 10.55 -3.93
N GLU A 73 4.92 10.98 -3.75
CA GLU A 73 4.60 12.40 -3.90
C GLU A 73 4.78 13.20 -2.63
N THR A 74 4.50 12.60 -1.47
CA THR A 74 4.60 13.33 -0.21
C THR A 74 5.86 13.02 0.54
N LEU A 75 6.23 11.75 0.63
CA LEU A 75 7.45 11.36 1.33
C LEU A 75 8.67 11.44 0.43
N GLU A 76 8.47 11.62 -0.86
CA GLU A 76 9.55 11.77 -1.85
C GLU A 76 10.52 10.61 -1.82
N LEU A 77 10.01 9.42 -1.63
CA LEU A 77 10.83 8.21 -1.67
C LEU A 77 11.32 7.98 -3.09
N ASP A 78 12.52 7.43 -3.20
CA ASP A 78 13.08 7.10 -4.50
C ASP A 78 12.52 5.79 -5.03
N LYS A 79 12.22 4.88 -4.13
CA LYS A 79 11.67 3.59 -4.51
C LYS A 79 10.85 3.03 -3.36
N ILE A 80 9.95 2.12 -3.71
CA ILE A 80 9.11 1.44 -2.73
C ILE A 80 9.23 -0.05 -3.00
N ARG A 81 9.44 -0.83 -1.95
CA ARG A 81 9.54 -2.27 -2.06
C ARG A 81 8.30 -2.92 -1.51
N LEU A 82 8.00 -4.11 -2.02
CA LEU A 82 6.94 -4.96 -1.48
C LEU A 82 7.49 -6.36 -1.37
N ARG A 83 7.46 -6.89 -0.16
CA ARG A 83 7.95 -8.24 0.10
C ARG A 83 6.76 -9.13 0.40
N THR A 84 6.74 -10.30 -0.21
CA THR A 84 5.67 -11.24 0.04
C THR A 84 6.20 -12.66 -0.02
N LYS A 85 5.46 -13.58 0.57
CA LYS A 85 5.83 -14.98 0.48
C LYS A 85 5.62 -15.48 -0.94
N ARG A 86 6.53 -16.37 -1.37
CA ARG A 86 6.43 -16.91 -2.71
C ARG A 86 5.10 -17.60 -2.95
N SER A 87 4.52 -18.19 -1.92
CA SER A 87 3.24 -18.89 -2.02
C SER A 87 2.03 -17.95 -2.04
N ASN A 88 2.24 -16.67 -1.76
CA ASN A 88 1.11 -15.73 -1.69
C ASN A 88 0.80 -15.22 -3.09
N THR A 89 0.00 -15.97 -3.82
CA THR A 89 -0.35 -15.63 -5.19
C THR A 89 -1.09 -14.30 -5.30
N ALA A 90 -2.00 -14.05 -4.37
CA ALA A 90 -2.78 -12.82 -4.41
C ALA A 90 -1.89 -11.58 -4.32
N SER A 91 -0.90 -11.63 -3.43
CA SER A 91 0.00 -10.51 -3.27
C SER A 91 0.90 -10.31 -4.48
N ARG A 92 1.31 -11.41 -5.10
CA ARG A 92 2.12 -11.33 -6.31
C ARG A 92 1.35 -10.70 -7.45
N ILE A 93 0.09 -11.09 -7.60
CA ILE A 93 -0.76 -10.54 -8.64
C ILE A 93 -0.98 -9.04 -8.38
N LEU A 94 -1.20 -8.68 -7.13
CA LEU A 94 -1.39 -7.28 -6.77
C LEU A 94 -0.17 -6.45 -7.13
N ALA A 95 1.01 -6.94 -6.80
CA ALA A 95 2.24 -6.22 -7.11
C ALA A 95 2.38 -6.01 -8.61
N GLU A 96 2.08 -7.04 -9.39
CA GLU A 96 2.18 -6.94 -10.84
C GLU A 96 1.16 -5.97 -11.41
N LYS A 97 -0.05 -6.00 -10.88
CA LYS A 97 -1.09 -5.05 -11.34
C LYS A 97 -0.70 -3.61 -11.06
N MET A 98 0.05 -3.37 -10.00
CA MET A 98 0.47 -2.02 -9.67
C MET A 98 1.68 -1.56 -10.46
N GLY A 99 2.34 -2.47 -11.17
CA GLY A 99 3.51 -2.11 -11.94
C GLY A 99 4.81 -2.33 -11.21
N PHE A 100 4.79 -3.02 -10.07
CA PHE A 100 6.02 -3.41 -9.40
C PHE A 100 6.78 -4.44 -10.23
N VAL A 101 8.09 -4.40 -10.13
CA VAL A 101 8.97 -5.32 -10.85
C VAL A 101 9.68 -6.20 -9.85
N GLN A 102 9.68 -7.50 -10.11
CA GLN A 102 10.36 -8.43 -9.22
C GLN A 102 11.86 -8.23 -9.29
N VAL A 103 12.51 -8.22 -8.12
CA VAL A 103 13.95 -8.04 -8.02
C VAL A 103 14.55 -9.22 -7.26
N PRO A 104 15.87 -9.43 -7.36
CA PRO A 104 16.49 -10.55 -6.66
C PRO A 104 16.29 -10.48 -5.16
N SER A 105 16.14 -11.65 -4.55
CA SER A 105 15.96 -11.77 -3.11
C SER A 105 16.84 -12.91 -2.61
N PHE A 106 17.42 -12.71 -1.44
CA PHE A 106 18.26 -13.74 -0.84
C PHE A 106 17.44 -14.76 -0.07
N CYS A 107 16.17 -14.47 0.17
CA CYS A 107 15.31 -15.36 0.94
C CYS A 107 14.57 -16.31 0.00
N LYS A 108 14.69 -17.61 0.27
CA LYS A 108 14.07 -18.60 -0.61
C LYS A 108 12.55 -18.52 -0.60
N ASP A 109 12.00 -18.18 0.54
CA ASP A 109 10.54 -18.22 0.71
C ASP A 109 9.87 -16.91 0.37
N SER A 110 10.64 -15.89 0.07
CA SER A 110 10.11 -14.56 -0.17
C SER A 110 10.48 -14.04 -1.54
N ILE A 111 9.60 -13.23 -2.09
CA ILE A 111 9.83 -12.51 -3.33
C ILE A 111 9.77 -11.03 -3.00
N VAL A 112 10.65 -10.26 -3.60
CA VAL A 112 10.68 -8.81 -3.40
C VAL A 112 10.37 -8.15 -4.72
N PHE A 113 9.47 -7.19 -4.68
CA PHE A 113 9.13 -6.35 -5.82
C PHE A 113 9.55 -4.92 -5.51
N CYS A 114 9.80 -4.16 -6.55
CA CYS A 114 10.25 -2.79 -6.39
C CYS A 114 9.61 -1.90 -7.45
N MET A 115 9.27 -0.68 -7.05
CA MET A 115 8.80 0.34 -7.97
C MET A 115 9.64 1.58 -7.73
N GLN A 116 10.14 2.18 -8.80
CA GLN A 116 10.94 3.38 -8.70
C GLN A 116 10.12 4.61 -8.99
N ARG A 117 10.49 5.70 -8.32
CA ARG A 117 9.79 6.96 -8.43
C ARG A 117 9.78 7.46 -9.87
N GLY A 118 8.62 7.98 -10.29
CA GLY A 118 8.51 8.58 -11.60
C GLY A 118 8.44 7.63 -12.75
N TYR A 119 8.41 6.35 -12.46
CA TYR A 119 8.42 5.34 -13.51
C TYR A 119 7.04 5.23 -14.15
N ASN A 120 6.85 5.93 -15.26
CA ASN A 120 5.63 5.90 -16.05
C ASN A 120 4.36 6.27 -15.27
N ASN A 121 4.51 6.81 -14.07
CA ASN A 121 3.37 7.21 -13.24
C ASN A 121 2.35 6.10 -13.06
N LEU A 122 2.82 4.86 -13.01
CA LEU A 122 1.91 3.72 -12.90
C LEU A 122 1.11 3.75 -11.60
N TYR A 123 1.69 4.32 -10.56
CA TYR A 123 1.03 4.36 -9.27
C TYR A 123 -0.16 5.32 -9.25
N THR A 124 -0.31 6.15 -10.27
CA THR A 124 -1.42 7.11 -10.31
C THR A 124 -2.61 6.60 -11.10
N LYS A 125 -2.50 5.46 -11.69
CA LYS A 125 -3.59 4.91 -12.49
C LYS A 125 -4.59 4.06 -11.66
#